data_6da51109baa1e98fee1dc623da064597
#
_entry.id   6da51109baa1e98fee1dc623da064597
#
_cell.length_a   1.000
_cell.length_b   1.000
_cell.length_c   1.000
_cell.angle_alpha   90.00
_cell.angle_beta   90.00
_cell.angle_gamma   90.00
#
_symmetry.space_group_name_H-M   'P 1'
#
loop_
_entity.id
_entity.type
_entity.pdbx_description
1 polymer ?
#
loop_
_entity_poly.entity_id
_entity_poly.type
_entity_poly.pdbx_seq_one_letter_code
_entity_poly.pdbx_strand_id
1 'polypeptide(L)'
;MTTVLVTGPIGGGKSTVCKYLLSKGYPVYDCDSRCKRLYEEVPGLKSRIETELGIAFSDLALIFDDEALRQKLEAMVYPLLLEDIKAWQEAARSDVAFIESAIAMDKACFDGVYQKVLLVTAPKRLRYSRNRFARKRDSLQSFDLARVDAVIKNNASVEQLYRQVDIFLETKI
;
A
#
# COMPACT_ATOMS: atom_id res chain seq x y z
N MET A 1 0.77 -19.37 -5.53
CA MET A 1 1.32 -18.01 -5.74
C MET A 1 1.71 -17.43 -4.39
N THR A 2 2.92 -16.91 -4.25
CA THR A 2 3.36 -16.14 -3.07
C THR A 2 3.06 -14.67 -3.27
N THR A 3 2.32 -14.06 -2.37
CA THR A 3 2.06 -12.61 -2.40
C THR A 3 2.95 -11.89 -1.39
N VAL A 4 3.63 -10.84 -1.84
CA VAL A 4 4.52 -10.01 -1.04
C VAL A 4 3.90 -8.64 -0.82
N LEU A 5 3.71 -8.23 0.43
CA LEU A 5 3.33 -6.86 0.76
C LEU A 5 4.56 -5.94 0.65
N VAL A 6 4.50 -4.95 -0.22
CA VAL A 6 5.46 -3.84 -0.29
C VAL A 6 4.91 -2.71 0.55
N THR A 7 5.48 -2.50 1.72
CA THR A 7 5.02 -1.49 2.67
C THR A 7 6.15 -0.54 3.08
N GLY A 8 5.82 0.46 3.86
CA GLY A 8 6.79 1.43 4.37
C GLY A 8 6.24 2.85 4.42
N PRO A 9 6.95 3.76 5.06
CA PRO A 9 6.48 5.12 5.28
C PRO A 9 6.32 5.90 3.97
N ILE A 10 5.48 6.93 4.00
CA ILE A 10 5.30 7.86 2.88
C ILE A 10 6.64 8.48 2.51
N GLY A 11 6.91 8.56 1.20
CA GLY A 11 8.20 9.06 0.68
C GLY A 11 9.33 8.04 0.78
N GLY A 12 9.09 6.82 1.27
CA GLY A 12 10.08 5.74 1.38
C GLY A 12 10.58 5.20 0.04
N GLY A 13 9.76 5.28 -1.01
CA GLY A 13 10.12 4.82 -2.36
C GLY A 13 9.43 3.53 -2.80
N LYS A 14 8.34 3.13 -2.13
CA LYS A 14 7.53 1.96 -2.49
C LYS A 14 7.17 1.93 -3.98
N SER A 15 6.59 3.03 -4.48
CA SER A 15 6.17 3.11 -5.88
C SER A 15 7.32 3.00 -6.88
N THR A 16 8.54 3.41 -6.51
CA THR A 16 9.73 3.19 -7.35
C THR A 16 10.11 1.71 -7.38
N VAL A 17 10.07 1.04 -6.23
CA VAL A 17 10.28 -0.41 -6.13
C VAL A 17 9.21 -1.16 -6.95
N CYS A 18 7.94 -0.80 -6.79
CA CYS A 18 6.83 -1.42 -7.51
C CYS A 18 6.92 -1.23 -9.03
N LYS A 19 7.32 -0.05 -9.51
CA LYS A 19 7.59 0.17 -10.94
C LYS A 19 8.72 -0.72 -11.45
N TYR A 20 9.77 -0.91 -10.67
CA TYR A 20 10.87 -1.79 -11.04
C TYR A 20 10.41 -3.26 -11.09
N LEU A 21 9.64 -3.72 -10.12
CA LEU A 21 9.05 -5.06 -10.12
C LEU A 21 8.16 -5.30 -11.35
N LEU A 22 7.31 -4.31 -11.71
CA LEU A 22 6.52 -4.34 -12.95
C LEU A 22 7.40 -4.45 -14.20
N SER A 23 8.51 -3.71 -14.27
CA SER A 23 9.44 -3.76 -15.41
C SER A 23 10.13 -5.12 -15.55
N LYS A 24 10.21 -5.89 -14.47
CA LYS A 24 10.69 -7.28 -14.46
C LYS A 24 9.61 -8.32 -14.76
N GLY A 25 8.38 -7.89 -15.01
CA GLY A 25 7.27 -8.78 -15.36
C GLY A 25 6.48 -9.31 -14.17
N TYR A 26 6.74 -8.86 -12.95
CA TYR A 26 5.94 -9.27 -11.79
C TYR A 26 4.61 -8.51 -11.73
N PRO A 27 3.50 -9.18 -11.42
CA PRO A 27 2.23 -8.51 -11.15
C PRO A 27 2.35 -7.65 -9.89
N VAL A 28 1.87 -6.41 -9.96
CA VAL A 28 1.80 -5.48 -8.82
C VAL A 28 0.41 -4.90 -8.70
N TYR A 29 -0.15 -4.98 -7.50
CA TYR A 29 -1.43 -4.39 -7.13
C TYR A 29 -1.20 -3.16 -6.25
N ASP A 30 -1.60 -1.99 -6.71
CA ASP A 30 -1.50 -0.74 -5.96
C ASP A 30 -2.84 -0.45 -5.26
N CYS A 31 -2.88 -0.65 -3.94
CA CYS A 31 -4.09 -0.47 -3.14
C CYS A 31 -4.64 0.96 -3.20
N ASP A 32 -3.78 1.98 -3.17
CA ASP A 32 -4.23 3.37 -3.18
C ASP A 32 -4.89 3.74 -4.51
N SER A 33 -4.29 3.31 -5.61
CA SER A 33 -4.85 3.52 -6.96
C SER A 33 -6.15 2.74 -7.16
N ARG A 34 -6.22 1.50 -6.65
CA ARG A 34 -7.44 0.68 -6.75
C ARG A 34 -8.58 1.22 -5.92
N CYS A 35 -8.33 1.67 -4.69
CA CYS A 35 -9.35 2.32 -3.88
C CYS A 35 -10.00 3.51 -4.63
N LYS A 36 -9.18 4.36 -5.27
CA LYS A 36 -9.69 5.48 -6.06
C LYS A 36 -10.57 5.02 -7.23
N ARG A 37 -10.19 3.94 -7.90
CA ARG A 37 -10.99 3.38 -9.00
C ARG A 37 -12.28 2.74 -8.51
N LEU A 38 -12.29 2.06 -7.37
CA LEU A 38 -13.49 1.49 -6.78
C LEU A 38 -14.57 2.54 -6.50
N TYR A 39 -14.17 3.76 -6.10
CA TYR A 39 -15.13 4.87 -5.94
C TYR A 39 -15.88 5.21 -7.24
N GLU A 40 -15.24 5.01 -8.39
CA GLU A 40 -15.85 5.27 -9.70
C GLU A 40 -16.56 4.03 -10.27
N GLU A 41 -16.01 2.86 -10.05
CA GLU A 41 -16.46 1.60 -10.65
C GLU A 41 -17.64 0.97 -9.92
N VAL A 42 -17.73 1.16 -8.57
CA VAL A 42 -18.81 0.57 -7.76
C VAL A 42 -20.03 1.50 -7.74
N PRO A 43 -21.15 1.10 -8.35
CA PRO A 43 -22.34 1.96 -8.43
C PRO A 43 -22.83 2.39 -7.04
N GLY A 44 -23.06 3.68 -6.87
CA GLY A 44 -23.62 4.25 -5.64
C GLY A 44 -22.64 4.33 -4.46
N LEU A 45 -21.39 3.89 -4.59
CA LEU A 45 -20.44 3.90 -3.48
C LEU A 45 -20.17 5.32 -2.97
N LYS A 46 -19.96 6.29 -3.86
CA LYS A 46 -19.76 7.69 -3.46
C LYS A 46 -20.95 8.24 -2.65
N SER A 47 -22.17 8.05 -3.14
CA SER A 47 -23.38 8.52 -2.45
C SER A 47 -23.58 7.83 -1.10
N ARG A 48 -23.24 6.54 -0.97
CA ARG A 48 -23.22 5.84 0.32
C ARG A 48 -22.22 6.45 1.28
N ILE A 49 -21.01 6.74 0.81
CA ILE A 49 -19.95 7.35 1.61
C ILE A 49 -20.42 8.73 2.10
N GLU A 50 -20.98 9.57 1.23
CA GLU A 50 -21.50 10.89 1.60
C GLU A 50 -22.59 10.78 2.66
N THR A 51 -23.53 9.84 2.49
CA THR A 51 -24.62 9.63 3.45
C THR A 51 -24.11 9.16 4.82
N GLU A 52 -23.22 8.17 4.84
CA GLU A 52 -22.72 7.56 6.07
C GLU A 52 -21.75 8.46 6.84
N LEU A 53 -20.96 9.26 6.12
CA LEU A 53 -20.00 10.17 6.74
C LEU A 53 -20.56 11.55 7.00
N GLY A 54 -21.68 11.94 6.36
CA GLY A 54 -22.28 13.27 6.48
C GLY A 54 -21.42 14.38 5.87
N ILE A 55 -20.60 14.07 4.88
CA ILE A 55 -19.71 15.02 4.18
C ILE A 55 -19.80 14.82 2.67
N ALA A 56 -19.48 15.87 1.90
CA ALA A 56 -19.35 15.73 0.46
C ALA A 56 -18.14 14.87 0.10
N PHE A 57 -18.25 14.05 -0.96
CA PHE A 57 -17.15 13.20 -1.40
C PHE A 57 -15.88 13.99 -1.77
N SER A 58 -16.05 15.24 -2.27
CA SER A 58 -14.94 16.17 -2.52
C SER A 58 -14.12 16.48 -1.28
N ASP A 59 -14.71 16.38 -0.10
CA ASP A 59 -14.12 16.72 1.19
C ASP A 59 -13.53 15.49 1.92
N LEU A 60 -13.52 14.34 1.26
CA LEU A 60 -13.04 13.08 1.83
C LEU A 60 -11.61 13.16 2.40
N ALA A 61 -10.78 14.08 1.87
CA ALA A 61 -9.44 14.31 2.41
C ALA A 61 -9.44 14.85 3.85
N LEU A 62 -10.52 15.47 4.32
CA LEU A 62 -10.62 16.04 5.66
C LEU A 62 -10.76 14.97 6.74
N ILE A 63 -11.27 13.76 6.39
CA ILE A 63 -11.48 12.70 7.38
C ILE A 63 -10.16 12.06 7.89
N PHE A 64 -9.03 12.32 7.23
CA PHE A 64 -7.76 11.74 7.68
C PHE A 64 -7.36 12.17 9.09
N ASP A 65 -7.90 13.27 9.58
CA ASP A 65 -7.67 13.79 10.94
C ASP A 65 -8.75 13.31 11.94
N ASP A 66 -9.84 12.70 11.44
CA ASP A 66 -10.92 12.14 12.25
C ASP A 66 -10.89 10.61 12.20
N GLU A 67 -10.50 10.00 13.30
CA GLU A 67 -10.36 8.55 13.39
C GLU A 67 -11.70 7.82 13.23
N ALA A 68 -12.80 8.36 13.78
CA ALA A 68 -14.11 7.72 13.69
C ALA A 68 -14.64 7.73 12.24
N LEU A 69 -14.51 8.85 11.54
CA LEU A 69 -14.90 8.95 10.13
C LEU A 69 -14.02 8.07 9.24
N ARG A 70 -12.71 8.01 9.53
CA ARG A 70 -11.78 7.14 8.81
C ARG A 70 -12.15 5.67 8.98
N GLN A 71 -12.46 5.21 10.20
CA GLN A 71 -12.90 3.83 10.46
C GLN A 71 -14.20 3.48 9.73
N LYS A 72 -15.16 4.40 9.68
CA LYS A 72 -16.41 4.21 8.90
C LYS A 72 -16.11 4.05 7.42
N LEU A 73 -15.26 4.91 6.85
CA LEU A 73 -14.85 4.80 5.44
C LEU A 73 -14.17 3.45 5.18
N GLU A 74 -13.22 3.07 6.01
CA GLU A 74 -12.50 1.80 5.91
C GLU A 74 -13.45 0.61 5.95
N ALA A 75 -14.44 0.60 6.83
CA ALA A 75 -15.46 -0.45 6.92
C ALA A 75 -16.31 -0.60 5.65
N MET A 76 -16.50 0.47 4.89
CA MET A 76 -17.23 0.43 3.61
C MET A 76 -16.33 0.01 2.44
N VAL A 77 -15.06 0.44 2.44
CA VAL A 77 -14.18 0.31 1.28
C VAL A 77 -13.30 -0.95 1.34
N TYR A 78 -12.81 -1.35 2.52
CA TYR A 78 -11.90 -2.49 2.62
C TYR A 78 -12.53 -3.83 2.19
N PRO A 79 -13.78 -4.16 2.49
CA PRO A 79 -14.38 -5.38 1.96
C PRO A 79 -14.33 -5.44 0.43
N LEU A 80 -14.64 -4.33 -0.24
CA LEU A 80 -14.60 -4.23 -1.70
C LEU A 80 -13.16 -4.36 -2.23
N LEU A 81 -12.21 -3.73 -1.55
CA LEU A 81 -10.79 -3.82 -1.92
C LEU A 81 -10.25 -5.24 -1.75
N LEU A 82 -10.64 -5.93 -0.69
CA LEU A 82 -10.21 -7.32 -0.42
C LEU A 82 -10.79 -8.30 -1.45
N GLU A 83 -12.05 -8.13 -1.85
CA GLU A 83 -12.66 -8.90 -2.94
C GLU A 83 -11.93 -8.65 -4.27
N ASP A 84 -11.60 -7.39 -4.58
CA ASP A 84 -10.86 -7.02 -5.77
C ASP A 84 -9.42 -7.58 -5.77
N ILE A 85 -8.72 -7.53 -4.64
CA ILE A 85 -7.40 -8.17 -4.47
C ILE A 85 -7.50 -9.67 -4.74
N LYS A 86 -8.50 -10.34 -4.15
CA LYS A 86 -8.68 -11.78 -4.32
C LYS A 86 -8.90 -12.14 -5.79
N ALA A 87 -9.80 -11.43 -6.47
CA ALA A 87 -10.06 -11.64 -7.89
C ALA A 87 -8.80 -11.39 -8.75
N TRP A 88 -8.02 -10.35 -8.40
CA TRP A 88 -6.76 -10.07 -9.08
C TRP A 88 -5.72 -11.17 -8.82
N GLN A 89 -5.60 -11.70 -7.60
CA GLN A 89 -4.70 -12.80 -7.27
C GLN A 89 -5.06 -14.08 -8.03
N GLU A 90 -6.35 -14.40 -8.15
CA GLU A 90 -6.84 -15.56 -8.89
C GLU A 90 -6.58 -15.44 -10.41
N ALA A 91 -6.62 -14.22 -10.95
CA ALA A 91 -6.33 -13.95 -12.36
C ALA A 91 -4.82 -13.88 -12.68
N ALA A 92 -3.97 -13.64 -11.69
CA ALA A 92 -2.54 -13.50 -11.88
C ALA A 92 -1.89 -14.82 -12.34
N ARG A 93 -1.13 -14.76 -13.44
CA ARG A 93 -0.38 -15.88 -14.00
C ARG A 93 1.09 -15.79 -13.61
N SER A 94 1.38 -15.88 -12.31
CA SER A 94 2.74 -15.76 -11.78
C SER A 94 2.85 -16.55 -10.48
N ASP A 95 4.03 -17.09 -10.18
CA ASP A 95 4.30 -17.74 -8.89
C ASP A 95 4.48 -16.72 -7.77
N VAL A 96 4.75 -15.46 -8.12
CA VAL A 96 4.97 -14.35 -7.19
C VAL A 96 4.23 -13.11 -7.66
N ALA A 97 3.57 -12.43 -6.72
CA ALA A 97 2.90 -11.16 -6.96
C ALA A 97 3.15 -10.19 -5.79
N PHE A 98 2.99 -8.90 -6.04
CA PHE A 98 3.26 -7.84 -5.07
C PHE A 98 2.02 -6.98 -4.85
N ILE A 99 1.78 -6.60 -3.59
CA ILE A 99 0.73 -5.65 -3.20
C ILE A 99 1.42 -4.43 -2.58
N GLU A 100 1.22 -3.24 -3.15
CA GLU A 100 1.68 -1.99 -2.56
C GLU A 100 0.61 -1.44 -1.62
N SER A 101 0.95 -1.31 -0.33
CA SER A 101 0.10 -0.62 0.64
C SER A 101 0.93 -0.06 1.79
N ALA A 102 0.65 1.19 2.18
CA ALA A 102 1.29 1.81 3.34
C ALA A 102 0.64 1.42 4.67
N ILE A 103 -0.55 0.80 4.64
CA ILE A 103 -1.39 0.59 5.82
C ILE A 103 -1.81 -0.87 6.05
N ALA A 104 -1.68 -1.74 5.05
CA ALA A 104 -2.18 -3.12 5.13
C ALA A 104 -1.58 -3.90 6.31
N MET A 105 -0.34 -3.60 6.70
CA MET A 105 0.34 -4.25 7.82
C MET A 105 -0.31 -3.96 9.18
N ASP A 106 -0.94 -2.79 9.32
CA ASP A 106 -1.58 -2.33 10.57
C ASP A 106 -3.08 -2.69 10.62
N LYS A 107 -3.60 -3.38 9.61
CA LYS A 107 -5.03 -3.68 9.48
C LYS A 107 -5.26 -5.19 9.46
N ALA A 108 -5.87 -5.71 10.53
CA ALA A 108 -6.14 -7.14 10.68
C ALA A 108 -6.96 -7.75 9.52
N CYS A 109 -7.79 -6.96 8.83
CA CYS A 109 -8.54 -7.45 7.68
C CYS A 109 -7.67 -7.83 6.48
N PHE A 110 -6.38 -7.43 6.45
CA PHE A 110 -5.41 -7.86 5.44
C PHE A 110 -4.59 -9.08 5.86
N ASP A 111 -4.80 -9.62 7.06
CA ASP A 111 -4.12 -10.84 7.49
C ASP A 111 -4.51 -12.02 6.57
N GLY A 112 -3.51 -12.75 6.11
CA GLY A 112 -3.68 -13.83 5.13
C GLY A 112 -3.71 -13.40 3.66
N VAL A 113 -3.80 -12.11 3.36
CA VAL A 113 -3.76 -11.60 1.97
C VAL A 113 -2.36 -11.70 1.36
N TYR A 114 -1.33 -11.64 2.19
CA TYR A 114 0.06 -11.75 1.80
C TYR A 114 0.82 -12.72 2.73
N GLN A 115 1.90 -13.29 2.25
CA GLN A 115 2.74 -14.26 2.98
C GLN A 115 4.08 -13.69 3.39
N LYS A 116 4.56 -12.63 2.72
CA LYS A 116 5.84 -11.98 3.01
C LYS A 116 5.69 -10.47 3.04
N VAL A 117 6.57 -9.81 3.76
CA VAL A 117 6.59 -8.35 3.93
C VAL A 117 7.96 -7.79 3.53
N LEU A 118 7.94 -6.92 2.53
CA LEU A 118 9.06 -6.11 2.08
C LEU A 118 8.88 -4.66 2.56
N LEU A 119 9.67 -4.26 3.55
CA LEU A 119 9.65 -2.89 4.07
C LEU A 119 10.59 -1.99 3.28
N VAL A 120 10.05 -0.98 2.61
CA VAL A 120 10.83 0.03 1.88
C VAL A 120 10.90 1.30 2.70
N THR A 121 12.10 1.70 3.12
CA THR A 121 12.31 2.85 3.99
C THR A 121 13.36 3.82 3.44
N ALA A 122 13.30 5.07 3.89
CA ALA A 122 14.29 6.10 3.62
C ALA A 122 14.44 7.03 4.84
N PRO A 123 15.58 7.72 4.99
CA PRO A 123 15.77 8.70 6.06
C PRO A 123 14.68 9.78 6.05
N LYS A 124 14.23 10.21 7.23
CA LYS A 124 13.16 11.23 7.38
C LYS A 124 13.41 12.46 6.52
N ARG A 125 14.64 12.96 6.48
CA ARG A 125 15.02 14.12 5.67
C ARG A 125 14.65 13.93 4.19
N LEU A 126 14.98 12.78 3.61
CA LEU A 126 14.66 12.46 2.22
C LEU A 126 13.16 12.27 2.00
N ARG A 127 12.46 11.62 2.92
CA ARG A 127 11.01 11.41 2.81
C ARG A 127 10.24 12.73 2.87
N TYR A 128 10.64 13.64 3.76
CA TYR A 128 9.99 14.95 3.92
C TYR A 128 10.24 15.88 2.73
N SER A 129 11.39 15.77 2.06
CA SER A 129 11.66 16.51 0.82
C SER A 129 10.86 15.94 -0.38
N ARG A 130 10.58 14.64 -0.39
CA ARG A 130 9.84 13.96 -1.46
C ARG A 130 8.32 14.13 -1.35
N ASN A 131 7.80 14.23 -0.14
CA ASN A 131 6.36 14.29 0.10
C ASN A 131 6.00 15.17 1.31
N ARG A 132 5.26 16.26 1.04
CA ARG A 132 4.84 17.24 2.06
C ARG A 132 4.00 16.65 3.19
N PHE A 133 3.30 15.55 2.94
CA PHE A 133 2.45 14.89 3.94
C PHE A 133 3.20 13.87 4.81
N ALA A 134 4.45 13.53 4.45
CA ALA A 134 5.21 12.49 5.16
C ALA A 134 5.39 12.80 6.64
N ARG A 135 5.69 14.06 6.98
CA ARG A 135 5.86 14.48 8.38
C ARG A 135 4.58 14.28 9.22
N LYS A 136 3.41 14.67 8.67
CA LYS A 136 2.12 14.55 9.36
C LYS A 136 1.71 13.09 9.55
N ARG A 137 2.02 12.23 8.59
CA ARG A 137 1.60 10.83 8.61
C ARG A 137 2.59 9.88 9.30
N ASP A 138 3.80 10.33 9.63
CA ASP A 138 4.79 9.50 10.34
C ASP A 138 4.30 9.01 11.71
N SER A 139 3.50 9.81 12.41
CA SER A 139 2.90 9.44 13.69
C SER A 139 1.74 8.46 13.57
N LEU A 140 1.19 8.30 12.38
CA LEU A 140 0.03 7.43 12.10
C LEU A 140 0.44 6.07 11.49
N GLN A 141 1.73 5.85 11.24
CA GLN A 141 2.26 4.63 10.64
C GLN A 141 3.22 3.96 11.60
N SER A 142 2.94 2.71 11.93
CA SER A 142 3.83 1.82 12.65
C SER A 142 4.16 0.60 11.81
N PHE A 143 5.32 0.00 12.02
CA PHE A 143 5.75 -1.19 11.31
C PHE A 143 6.29 -2.19 12.34
N ASP A 144 5.58 -3.27 12.53
CA ASP A 144 6.06 -4.39 13.36
C ASP A 144 7.20 -5.12 12.63
N LEU A 145 8.42 -4.81 13.04
CA LEU A 145 9.63 -5.38 12.42
C LEU A 145 9.73 -6.89 12.59
N ALA A 146 9.02 -7.49 13.54
CA ALA A 146 8.99 -8.94 13.69
C ALA A 146 8.23 -9.63 12.53
N ARG A 147 7.35 -8.91 11.84
CA ARG A 147 6.60 -9.38 10.66
C ARG A 147 7.29 -9.06 9.34
N VAL A 148 8.47 -8.43 9.34
CA VAL A 148 9.18 -7.98 8.13
C VAL A 148 10.21 -9.03 7.70
N ASP A 149 10.09 -9.55 6.49
CA ASP A 149 11.01 -10.54 5.91
C ASP A 149 12.27 -9.91 5.32
N ALA A 150 12.15 -8.69 4.80
CA ALA A 150 13.27 -7.92 4.26
C ALA A 150 13.05 -6.42 4.34
N VAL A 151 14.17 -5.68 4.45
CA VAL A 151 14.18 -4.22 4.47
C VAL A 151 15.03 -3.68 3.33
N ILE A 152 14.43 -2.82 2.51
CA ILE A 152 15.12 -2.06 1.48
C ILE A 152 15.32 -0.61 1.96
N LYS A 153 16.56 -0.14 1.94
CA LYS A 153 16.93 1.23 2.34
C LYS A 153 17.15 2.11 1.11
N ASN A 154 16.19 2.98 0.84
CA ASN A 154 16.23 3.93 -0.27
C ASN A 154 16.92 5.24 0.17
N ASN A 155 18.21 5.17 0.41
CA ASN A 155 19.04 6.28 0.91
C ASN A 155 20.20 6.67 -0.02
N ALA A 156 20.28 6.08 -1.20
CA ALA A 156 21.32 6.26 -2.17
C ALA A 156 20.75 6.38 -3.60
N SER A 157 21.46 5.93 -4.63
CA SER A 157 20.99 6.01 -6.01
C SER A 157 19.87 5.00 -6.32
N VAL A 158 19.16 5.23 -7.43
CA VAL A 158 18.10 4.32 -7.89
C VAL A 158 18.66 2.95 -8.31
N GLU A 159 19.88 2.91 -8.82
CA GLU A 159 20.57 1.66 -9.19
C GLU A 159 20.85 0.81 -7.95
N GLN A 160 21.24 1.44 -6.84
CA GLN A 160 21.42 0.72 -5.57
C GLN A 160 20.09 0.25 -4.98
N LEU A 161 19.02 1.02 -5.16
CA LEU A 161 17.67 0.59 -4.79
C LEU A 161 17.28 -0.68 -5.57
N TYR A 162 17.44 -0.67 -6.90
CA TYR A 162 17.12 -1.80 -7.77
C TYR A 162 17.95 -3.04 -7.45
N ARG A 163 19.25 -2.87 -7.16
CA ARG A 163 20.11 -3.97 -6.71
C ARG A 163 19.61 -4.65 -5.43
N GLN A 164 19.11 -3.86 -4.47
CA GLN A 164 18.52 -4.42 -3.25
C GLN A 164 17.23 -5.21 -3.55
N VAL A 165 16.43 -4.76 -4.53
CA VAL A 165 15.23 -5.51 -4.98
C VAL A 165 15.66 -6.83 -5.64
N ASP A 166 16.69 -6.83 -6.48
CA ASP A 166 17.21 -8.05 -7.13
C ASP A 166 17.69 -9.07 -6.09
N ILE A 167 18.47 -8.63 -5.09
CA ILE A 167 18.91 -9.49 -3.99
C ILE A 167 17.71 -10.08 -3.23
N PHE A 168 16.68 -9.28 -2.98
CA PHE A 168 15.46 -9.77 -2.34
C PHE A 168 14.78 -10.86 -3.17
N LEU A 169 14.63 -10.65 -4.46
CA LEU A 169 14.04 -11.63 -5.39
C LEU A 169 14.83 -12.95 -5.41
N GLU A 170 16.16 -12.88 -5.43
CA GLU A 170 17.04 -14.06 -5.46
C GLU A 170 17.07 -14.84 -4.13
N THR A 171 16.92 -14.16 -3.00
CA THR A 171 17.20 -14.78 -1.68
C THR A 171 15.95 -15.07 -0.85
N LYS A 172 14.83 -14.42 -1.15
CA LYS A 172 13.63 -14.48 -0.33
C LYS A 172 12.38 -14.96 -1.08
N ILE A 173 12.45 -15.05 -2.40
CA ILE A 173 11.40 -15.57 -3.26
C ILE A 173 11.78 -16.92 -3.83
#